data_14d97e1153a953d2990c5baa1ce7b8bc
#
_entry.id   14d97e1153a953d2990c5baa1ce7b8bc
#
_cell.length_a   1.000
_cell.length_b   1.000
_cell.length_c   1.000
_cell.angle_alpha   90.00
_cell.angle_beta   90.00
_cell.angle_gamma   90.00
#
_symmetry.space_group_name_H-M   'P 1'
#
loop_
_entity.id
_entity.type
_entity.pdbx_description
1 polymer ?
#
loop_
_entity_poly.entity_id
_entity_poly.type
_entity_poly.pdbx_seq_one_letter_code
_entity_poly.pdbx_strand_id
1 'polypeptide(L)'
;MYGLIGKMMAVSGQRDALTAILLEGTSDMPGCLSYIIAEDTTDANAIWITEVWDTEANHKASLGLPAVQAAIAKARPLIAGFGERFITTPLGGVGLLTGKQ
;
A
#
# COMPACT_ATOMS: atom_id res chain seq x y z
N MET A 1 -1.53 -13.09 10.91
CA MET A 1 -1.43 -11.82 10.14
C MET A 1 -1.08 -12.10 8.70
N TYR A 2 -1.40 -11.18 7.83
CA TYR A 2 -1.17 -11.28 6.39
C TYR A 2 -0.34 -10.09 5.94
N GLY A 3 0.77 -10.31 5.27
CA GLY A 3 1.68 -9.25 4.85
C GLY A 3 1.89 -9.22 3.35
N LEU A 4 2.05 -8.01 2.82
CA LEU A 4 2.38 -7.78 1.43
C LEU A 4 3.51 -6.77 1.32
N ILE A 5 4.45 -7.05 0.44
CA ILE A 5 5.51 -6.11 0.07
C ILE A 5 5.47 -6.02 -1.45
N GLY A 6 5.21 -4.84 -1.97
CA GLY A 6 5.06 -4.68 -3.41
C GLY A 6 5.73 -3.43 -3.95
N LYS A 7 6.25 -3.53 -5.15
CA LYS A 7 6.86 -2.43 -5.87
C LYS A 7 5.90 -1.92 -6.93
N MET A 8 5.73 -0.61 -7.02
CA MET A 8 4.88 0.03 -8.01
C MET A 8 5.71 1.07 -8.76
N MET A 9 5.57 1.08 -10.08
CA MET A 9 6.29 2.00 -10.94
C MET A 9 5.37 3.12 -11.37
N ALA A 10 5.75 4.36 -11.07
CA ALA A 10 5.02 5.53 -11.57
C ALA A 10 5.46 5.88 -12.98
N VAL A 11 4.56 6.51 -13.72
CA VAL A 11 4.92 7.21 -14.95
C VAL A 11 6.00 8.25 -14.62
N SER A 12 6.95 8.43 -15.52
CA SER A 12 8.11 9.31 -15.29
C SER A 12 7.68 10.68 -14.74
N GLY A 13 8.27 11.07 -13.62
CA GLY A 13 8.01 12.33 -12.97
C GLY A 13 6.74 12.38 -12.12
N GLN A 14 5.98 11.28 -12.03
CA GLN A 14 4.69 11.27 -11.34
C GLN A 14 4.71 10.55 -9.99
N ARG A 15 5.89 10.19 -9.50
CA ARG A 15 5.98 9.43 -8.22
C ARG A 15 5.37 10.20 -7.05
N ASP A 16 5.64 11.51 -6.93
CA ASP A 16 5.12 12.30 -5.82
C ASP A 16 3.59 12.42 -5.89
N ALA A 17 3.05 12.63 -7.08
CA ALA A 17 1.60 12.72 -7.27
C ALA A 17 0.92 11.37 -6.94
N LEU A 18 1.51 10.26 -7.38
CA LEU A 18 1.01 8.93 -7.09
C LEU A 18 1.05 8.64 -5.59
N THR A 19 2.16 8.98 -4.93
CA THR A 19 2.31 8.78 -3.48
C THR A 19 1.24 9.55 -2.71
N ALA A 20 0.98 10.80 -3.08
CA ALA A 20 -0.01 11.63 -2.40
C ALA A 20 -1.41 11.01 -2.50
N ILE A 21 -1.78 10.50 -3.67
CA ILE A 21 -3.07 9.84 -3.88
C ILE A 21 -3.20 8.60 -2.99
N LEU A 22 -2.15 7.78 -2.94
CA LEU A 22 -2.17 6.55 -2.15
C LEU A 22 -2.22 6.84 -0.64
N LEU A 23 -1.47 7.82 -0.17
CA LEU A 23 -1.48 8.20 1.24
C LEU A 23 -2.87 8.68 1.67
N GLU A 24 -3.54 9.44 0.83
CA GLU A 24 -4.89 9.93 1.14
C GLU A 24 -5.91 8.79 1.16
N GLY A 25 -5.84 7.90 0.17
CA GLY A 25 -6.85 6.85 -0.01
C GLY A 25 -6.71 5.67 0.94
N THR A 26 -5.58 5.51 1.61
CA THR A 26 -5.29 4.34 2.43
C THR A 26 -5.16 4.66 3.92
N SER A 27 -5.64 5.82 4.36
CA SER A 27 -5.48 6.27 5.73
C SER A 27 -6.42 5.57 6.72
N ASP A 28 -7.52 5.01 6.25
CA ASP A 28 -8.53 4.39 7.12
C ASP A 28 -9.07 3.12 6.47
N MET A 29 -8.42 2.01 6.77
CA MET A 29 -8.80 0.70 6.23
C MET A 29 -8.95 -0.30 7.37
N PRO A 30 -10.19 -0.79 7.64
CA PRO A 30 -10.42 -1.75 8.72
C PRO A 30 -9.56 -3.00 8.58
N GLY A 31 -8.92 -3.40 9.67
CA GLY A 31 -8.06 -4.56 9.70
C GLY A 31 -6.63 -4.31 9.24
N CYS A 32 -6.33 -3.13 8.74
CA CYS A 32 -4.97 -2.76 8.37
C CYS A 32 -4.17 -2.39 9.61
N LEU A 33 -3.12 -3.15 9.89
CA LEU A 33 -2.26 -2.93 11.05
C LEU A 33 -1.08 -2.05 10.74
N SER A 34 -0.64 -2.02 9.49
CA SER A 34 0.46 -1.18 9.03
C SER A 34 0.37 -1.03 7.52
N TYR A 35 0.61 0.17 7.03
CA TYR A 35 0.63 0.46 5.59
C TYR A 35 1.64 1.57 5.37
N ILE A 36 2.79 1.21 4.80
CA ILE A 36 3.91 2.14 4.66
C ILE A 36 4.26 2.26 3.18
N ILE A 37 4.29 3.50 2.71
CA ILE A 37 4.72 3.82 1.35
C ILE A 37 6.09 4.47 1.44
N ALA A 38 7.05 3.90 0.72
CA ALA A 38 8.43 4.38 0.73
C ALA A 38 8.94 4.56 -0.70
N GLU A 39 9.80 5.53 -0.88
CA GLU A 39 10.46 5.74 -2.17
C GLU A 39 11.60 4.75 -2.35
N ASP A 40 11.69 4.16 -3.54
CA ASP A 40 12.88 3.41 -3.91
C ASP A 40 14.07 4.37 -3.98
N THR A 41 15.20 3.98 -3.39
CA THR A 41 16.36 4.88 -3.31
C THR A 41 17.19 4.91 -4.60
N THR A 42 16.98 3.97 -5.51
CA THR A 42 17.77 3.86 -6.74
C THR A 42 16.95 4.11 -8.00
N ASP A 43 15.61 4.04 -7.91
CA ASP A 43 14.73 4.27 -9.05
C ASP A 43 13.80 5.44 -8.73
N ALA A 44 13.97 6.54 -9.44
CA ALA A 44 13.23 7.78 -9.18
C ALA A 44 11.73 7.66 -9.42
N ASN A 45 11.26 6.61 -10.10
CA ASN A 45 9.86 6.42 -10.42
C ASN A 45 9.22 5.27 -9.64
N ALA A 46 9.96 4.61 -8.76
CA ALA A 46 9.45 3.45 -8.04
C ALA A 46 9.13 3.77 -6.58
N ILE A 47 8.08 3.12 -6.09
CA ILE A 47 7.73 3.12 -4.68
C ILE A 47 7.59 1.68 -4.19
N TRP A 48 7.80 1.49 -2.89
CA TRP A 48 7.56 0.23 -2.21
C TRP A 48 6.43 0.42 -1.23
N ILE A 49 5.48 -0.51 -1.24
CA ILE A 49 4.37 -0.51 -0.30
C ILE A 49 4.50 -1.75 0.56
N THR A 50 4.58 -1.56 1.87
CA THR A 50 4.65 -2.64 2.84
C THR A 50 3.39 -2.61 3.68
N GLU A 51 2.63 -3.70 3.65
CA GLU A 51 1.33 -3.80 4.30
C GLU A 51 1.32 -4.96 5.28
N VAL A 52 0.68 -4.74 6.42
CA VAL A 52 0.37 -5.82 7.37
C VAL A 52 -1.11 -5.72 7.72
N TRP A 53 -1.81 -6.84 7.57
CA TRP A 53 -3.24 -6.96 7.82
C TRP A 53 -3.48 -8.02 8.88
N ASP A 54 -4.57 -7.87 9.62
CA ASP A 54 -4.98 -8.89 10.58
C ASP A 54 -5.36 -10.19 9.86
N THR A 55 -6.05 -10.10 8.72
CA THR A 55 -6.42 -11.26 7.89
C THR A 55 -6.30 -10.90 6.41
N GLU A 56 -6.10 -11.91 5.57
CA GLU A 56 -6.15 -11.75 4.12
C GLU A 56 -7.53 -11.29 3.66
N ALA A 57 -8.59 -11.75 4.31
CA ALA A 57 -9.97 -11.37 3.96
C ALA A 57 -10.17 -9.87 4.11
N ASN A 58 -9.63 -9.25 5.15
CA ASN A 58 -9.73 -7.80 5.33
C ASN A 58 -8.92 -7.03 4.30
N HIS A 59 -7.77 -7.56 3.90
CA HIS A 59 -7.02 -6.98 2.78
C HIS A 59 -7.88 -6.97 1.51
N LYS A 60 -8.49 -8.10 1.17
CA LYS A 60 -9.35 -8.18 -0.01
C LYS A 60 -10.54 -7.26 0.09
N ALA A 61 -11.16 -7.18 1.26
CA ALA A 61 -12.30 -6.30 1.49
C ALA A 61 -11.94 -4.82 1.31
N SER A 62 -10.70 -4.44 1.62
CA SER A 62 -10.24 -3.06 1.48
C SER A 62 -10.31 -2.56 0.05
N LEU A 63 -10.19 -3.45 -0.92
CA LEU A 63 -10.24 -3.08 -2.34
C LEU A 63 -11.64 -2.61 -2.76
N GLY A 64 -12.66 -2.90 -1.96
CA GLY A 64 -14.03 -2.41 -2.19
C GLY A 64 -14.39 -1.14 -1.42
N LEU A 65 -13.51 -0.63 -0.57
CA LEU A 65 -13.79 0.59 0.18
C LEU A 65 -13.89 1.79 -0.76
N PRO A 66 -14.87 2.69 -0.57
CA PRO A 66 -15.04 3.85 -1.46
C PRO A 66 -13.79 4.71 -1.60
N ALA A 67 -13.10 5.00 -0.49
CA ALA A 67 -11.88 5.82 -0.53
C ALA A 67 -10.75 5.11 -1.29
N VAL A 68 -10.63 3.80 -1.14
CA VAL A 68 -9.62 3.01 -1.85
C VAL A 68 -9.94 2.97 -3.34
N GLN A 69 -11.20 2.76 -3.69
CA GLN A 69 -11.62 2.73 -5.09
C GLN A 69 -11.42 4.09 -5.77
N ALA A 70 -11.72 5.18 -5.06
CA ALA A 70 -11.47 6.52 -5.58
C ALA A 70 -9.97 6.76 -5.80
N ALA A 71 -9.13 6.31 -4.86
CA ALA A 71 -7.68 6.42 -4.99
C ALA A 71 -7.17 5.59 -6.18
N ILE A 72 -7.64 4.37 -6.35
CA ILE A 72 -7.25 3.52 -7.47
C ILE A 72 -7.60 4.19 -8.80
N ALA A 73 -8.79 4.77 -8.91
CA ALA A 73 -9.21 5.45 -10.12
C ALA A 73 -8.31 6.63 -10.47
N LYS A 74 -7.94 7.43 -9.46
CA LYS A 74 -7.03 8.57 -9.65
C LYS A 74 -5.59 8.12 -9.94
N ALA A 75 -5.16 7.04 -9.29
CA ALA A 75 -3.78 6.56 -9.41
C ALA A 75 -3.52 5.87 -10.74
N ARG A 76 -4.52 5.21 -11.30
CA ARG A 76 -4.35 4.35 -12.47
C ARG A 76 -3.61 5.03 -13.63
N PRO A 77 -3.93 6.27 -14.04
CA PRO A 77 -3.18 6.92 -15.13
C PRO A 77 -1.74 7.28 -14.76
N LEU A 78 -1.39 7.26 -13.47
CA LEU A 78 -0.04 7.58 -13.01
C LEU A 78 0.82 6.33 -12.79
N ILE A 79 0.26 5.14 -12.92
CA ILE A 79 0.96 3.87 -12.74
C ILE A 79 1.47 3.37 -14.09
N ALA A 80 2.79 3.21 -14.21
CA ALA A 80 3.41 2.64 -15.40
C ALA A 80 3.43 1.11 -15.36
N GLY A 81 3.46 0.52 -14.15
CA GLY A 81 3.51 -0.92 -13.99
C GLY A 81 3.80 -1.32 -12.55
N PHE A 82 3.99 -2.61 -12.36
CA PHE A 82 4.27 -3.20 -11.06
C PHE A 82 5.56 -4.02 -11.14
N GLY A 83 6.35 -3.98 -10.07
CA GLY A 83 7.55 -4.79 -9.94
C GLY A 83 7.31 -6.01 -9.07
N GLU A 84 8.29 -6.32 -8.24
CA GLU A 84 8.24 -7.49 -7.38
C GLU A 84 7.10 -7.40 -6.36
N ARG A 85 6.57 -8.55 -6.01
CA ARG A 85 5.51 -8.66 -5.01
C ARG A 85 5.75 -9.90 -4.17
N PHE A 86 5.74 -9.72 -2.86
CA PHE A 86 5.98 -10.79 -1.90
C PHE A 86 4.83 -10.86 -0.91
N ILE A 87 4.41 -12.08 -0.59
CA ILE A 87 3.42 -12.34 0.46
C ILE A 87 4.19 -12.91 1.65
N THR A 88 3.93 -12.35 2.84
CA THR A 88 4.61 -12.75 4.06
C THR A 88 3.60 -13.12 5.13
N THR A 89 4.07 -13.77 6.18
CA THR A 89 3.30 -13.98 7.40
C THR A 89 3.97 -13.22 8.53
N PRO A 90 3.53 -11.99 8.83
CA PRO A 90 4.09 -11.22 9.94
C PRO A 90 3.86 -11.92 11.27
N LEU A 91 4.86 -11.87 12.13
CA LEU A 91 4.80 -12.51 13.45
C LEU A 91 4.64 -11.48 14.57
N GLY A 92 5.04 -10.24 14.33
CA GLY A 92 4.99 -9.18 15.32
C GLY A 92 6.02 -8.13 15.01
N GLY A 93 6.23 -7.23 15.95
CA GLY A 93 7.24 -6.18 15.84
C GLY A 93 6.67 -4.81 16.19
N VAL A 94 7.55 -3.84 16.22
CA VAL A 94 7.19 -2.46 16.49
C VAL A 94 6.51 -1.85 15.26
N GLY A 95 5.51 -1.02 15.47
CA GLY A 95 4.83 -0.29 14.39
C GLY A 95 3.50 -0.87 13.97
N LEU A 96 3.09 -1.99 14.54
CA LEU A 96 1.80 -2.59 14.22
C LEU A 96 0.68 -1.99 15.07
N LEU A 97 -0.39 -1.57 14.41
CA LEU A 97 -1.59 -1.08 15.08
C LEU A 97 -2.47 -2.27 15.39
N THR A 98 -2.41 -2.77 16.61
CA THR A 98 -3.16 -3.98 16.97
C THR A 98 -4.57 -3.69 17.48
N GLY A 99 -4.87 -2.44 17.80
CA GLY A 99 -6.17 -2.07 18.34
C GLY A 99 -6.45 -2.63 19.72
N LYS A 100 -5.57 -3.47 20.22
CA LYS A 100 -5.67 -4.09 21.52
C LYS A 100 -4.34 -4.03 22.19
N GLN A 101 -4.21 -3.17 23.10
CA GLN A 101 -2.96 -2.99 23.82
C GLN A 101 -3.20 -3.01 25.31
#